data_851b928c1f7f1997ca4f7779c193fa75
#
_entry.id   851b928c1f7f1997ca4f7779c193fa75
#
_cell.length_a   1.000
_cell.length_b   1.000
_cell.length_c   1.000
_cell.angle_alpha   90.00
_cell.angle_beta   90.00
_cell.angle_gamma   90.00
#
_symmetry.space_group_name_H-M   'P 1'
#
loop_
_entity.id
_entity.type
_entity.pdbx_description
1 polymer ?
#
loop_
_entity_poly.entity_id
_entity_poly.type
_entity_poly.pdbx_seq_one_letter_code
_entity_poly.pdbx_strand_id
1 'polypeptide(L)'
;MLLEGKKILIMGIRNKWSIAFGIAQSVYENGGKLIFTYRGEGNKEKIEELVSEFKGSKIYALDDASDDEQVKSVFENIKEENGKIDGIVHSIAHANTEDLHNDFIYTSKNGYLHAMETSAYSLLLATRTAKEIDMLNEHSSIVTLTYHGSTKVINGYNVMGAAKAALEANVRYLAENLGKEEMRVNAISAGPIKTLSAKGIKDFSSMLTIVEEKAPLHLSLIHISEPTRP
;
A
#
# COMPACT_ATOMS: atom_id res chain seq x y z
N MET A 1 14.89 -11.40 -16.34
CA MET A 1 14.34 -10.95 -15.03
C MET A 1 12.81 -11.07 -15.06
N LEU A 2 12.17 -11.33 -13.92
CA LEU A 2 10.70 -11.57 -13.88
C LEU A 2 9.87 -10.37 -14.31
N LEU A 3 10.36 -9.15 -14.08
CA LEU A 3 9.65 -7.90 -14.35
C LEU A 3 10.35 -7.06 -15.43
N GLU A 4 11.17 -7.67 -16.26
CA GLU A 4 11.91 -6.96 -17.32
C GLU A 4 10.98 -6.13 -18.20
N GLY A 5 11.23 -4.82 -18.26
CA GLY A 5 10.42 -3.86 -19.02
C GLY A 5 9.04 -3.52 -18.46
N LYS A 6 8.58 -4.20 -17.40
CA LYS A 6 7.30 -3.93 -16.73
C LYS A 6 7.33 -2.60 -16.00
N LYS A 7 6.27 -1.81 -16.11
CA LYS A 7 6.11 -0.52 -15.45
C LYS A 7 5.17 -0.69 -14.25
N ILE A 8 5.65 -0.38 -13.07
CA ILE A 8 4.90 -0.56 -11.82
C ILE A 8 4.73 0.78 -11.12
N LEU A 9 3.48 1.17 -10.88
CA LEU A 9 3.13 2.30 -10.05
C LEU A 9 3.09 1.87 -8.59
N ILE A 10 3.92 2.47 -7.74
CA ILE A 10 3.91 2.26 -6.30
C ILE A 10 3.33 3.50 -5.62
N MET A 11 2.16 3.34 -5.03
CA MET A 11 1.45 4.41 -4.34
C MET A 11 1.82 4.43 -2.86
N GLY A 12 2.13 5.63 -2.34
CA GLY A 12 2.35 5.84 -0.92
C GLY A 12 3.79 5.62 -0.44
N ILE A 13 4.79 5.86 -1.30
CA ILE A 13 6.18 5.85 -0.84
C ILE A 13 6.44 7.01 0.13
N ARG A 14 7.15 6.74 1.22
CA ARG A 14 7.38 7.73 2.29
C ARG A 14 8.81 7.75 2.82
N ASN A 15 9.43 6.60 3.01
CA ASN A 15 10.77 6.45 3.55
C ASN A 15 11.31 5.04 3.30
N LYS A 16 12.60 4.84 3.53
CA LYS A 16 13.29 3.54 3.34
C LYS A 16 12.83 2.40 4.25
N TRP A 17 12.08 2.70 5.30
CA TRP A 17 11.53 1.71 6.22
C TRP A 17 10.09 1.30 5.88
N SER A 18 9.52 1.87 4.82
CA SER A 18 8.18 1.52 4.36
C SER A 18 8.19 0.21 3.58
N ILE A 19 7.07 -0.54 3.67
CA ILE A 19 6.88 -1.74 2.85
C ILE A 19 6.94 -1.38 1.36
N ALA A 20 6.40 -0.21 0.98
CA ALA A 20 6.48 0.31 -0.38
C ALA A 20 7.91 0.39 -0.91
N PHE A 21 8.87 0.79 -0.07
CA PHE A 21 10.28 0.87 -0.44
C PHE A 21 10.89 -0.52 -0.66
N GLY A 22 10.64 -1.47 0.23
CA GLY A 22 11.09 -2.85 0.06
C GLY A 22 10.51 -3.52 -1.20
N ILE A 23 9.22 -3.23 -1.51
CA ILE A 23 8.61 -3.68 -2.77
C ILE A 23 9.30 -3.02 -3.97
N ALA A 24 9.59 -1.71 -3.90
CA ALA A 24 10.31 -1.00 -4.95
C ALA A 24 11.68 -1.61 -5.25
N GLN A 25 12.45 -1.95 -4.21
CA GLN A 25 13.74 -2.63 -4.37
C GLN A 25 13.56 -3.97 -5.11
N SER A 26 12.62 -4.80 -4.66
CA SER A 26 12.36 -6.09 -5.30
C SER A 26 11.93 -5.94 -6.77
N VAL A 27 11.06 -4.97 -7.08
CA VAL A 27 10.63 -4.68 -8.46
C VAL A 27 11.82 -4.24 -9.32
N TYR A 28 12.66 -3.34 -8.81
CA TYR A 28 13.82 -2.82 -9.52
C TYR A 28 14.88 -3.91 -9.78
N GLU A 29 15.19 -4.71 -8.78
CA GLU A 29 16.13 -5.83 -8.89
C GLU A 29 15.67 -6.89 -9.90
N ASN A 30 14.36 -7.00 -10.13
CA ASN A 30 13.78 -7.88 -11.14
C ASN A 30 13.56 -7.23 -12.52
N GLY A 31 14.11 -6.03 -12.75
CA GLY A 31 14.09 -5.35 -14.05
C GLY A 31 12.86 -4.49 -14.32
N GLY A 32 12.02 -4.29 -13.30
CA GLY A 32 10.85 -3.43 -13.41
C GLY A 32 11.22 -1.94 -13.40
N LYS A 33 10.43 -1.14 -14.12
CA LYS A 33 10.49 0.32 -14.12
C LYS A 33 9.52 0.87 -13.08
N LEU A 34 9.97 1.81 -12.28
CA LEU A 34 9.24 2.31 -11.12
C LEU A 34 8.67 3.69 -11.38
N ILE A 35 7.41 3.86 -10.98
CA ILE A 35 6.68 5.12 -10.91
C ILE A 35 6.15 5.23 -9.49
N PHE A 36 6.25 6.40 -8.86
CA PHE A 36 5.83 6.57 -7.48
C PHE A 36 4.82 7.68 -7.32
N THR A 37 3.84 7.49 -6.42
CA THR A 37 3.13 8.62 -5.82
C THR A 37 3.56 8.81 -4.37
N TYR A 38 3.62 10.08 -3.95
CA TYR A 38 3.97 10.48 -2.60
C TYR A 38 3.05 11.60 -2.10
N ARG A 39 2.95 11.78 -0.80
CA ARG A 39 2.10 12.80 -0.16
C ARG A 39 2.92 14.01 0.26
N GLY A 40 2.38 15.20 -0.01
CA GLY A 40 2.93 16.48 0.41
C GLY A 40 4.00 17.00 -0.54
N GLU A 41 3.67 18.02 -1.32
CA GLU A 41 4.61 18.67 -2.26
C GLU A 41 5.92 19.09 -1.57
N GLY A 42 5.85 19.56 -0.32
CA GLY A 42 7.03 19.90 0.48
C GLY A 42 7.96 18.72 0.82
N ASN A 43 7.58 17.49 0.48
CA ASN A 43 8.44 16.31 0.66
C ASN A 43 9.20 15.92 -0.62
N LYS A 44 9.01 16.63 -1.73
CA LYS A 44 9.55 16.28 -3.05
C LYS A 44 11.04 15.95 -3.00
N GLU A 45 11.88 16.86 -2.51
CA GLU A 45 13.33 16.67 -2.44
C GLU A 45 13.72 15.40 -1.66
N LYS A 46 13.05 15.13 -0.53
CA LYS A 46 13.29 13.92 0.27
C LYS A 46 12.92 12.65 -0.46
N ILE A 47 11.85 12.71 -1.25
CA ILE A 47 11.41 11.54 -2.03
C ILE A 47 12.33 11.35 -3.24
N GLU A 48 12.76 12.42 -3.92
CA GLU A 48 13.76 12.35 -4.98
C GLU A 48 15.06 11.72 -4.49
N GLU A 49 15.56 12.14 -3.34
CA GLU A 49 16.73 11.52 -2.69
C GLU A 49 16.47 10.05 -2.38
N LEU A 50 15.31 9.73 -1.78
CA LEU A 50 14.94 8.37 -1.42
C LEU A 50 14.91 7.42 -2.61
N VAL A 51 14.38 7.86 -3.77
CA VAL A 51 14.23 7.01 -4.96
C VAL A 51 15.42 7.14 -5.94
N SER A 52 16.43 7.92 -5.62
CA SER A 52 17.59 8.16 -6.49
C SER A 52 18.37 6.89 -6.85
N GLU A 53 18.31 5.86 -5.99
CA GLU A 53 18.89 4.55 -6.26
C GLU A 53 18.15 3.77 -7.37
N PHE A 54 16.88 4.08 -7.63
CA PHE A 54 16.07 3.47 -8.68
C PHE A 54 16.18 4.28 -9.97
N LYS A 55 17.23 4.06 -10.74
CA LYS A 55 17.51 4.84 -11.96
C LYS A 55 16.35 4.81 -12.93
N GLY A 56 15.95 5.99 -13.39
CA GLY A 56 14.84 6.15 -14.34
C GLY A 56 13.45 6.13 -13.73
N SER A 57 13.34 6.09 -12.40
CA SER A 57 12.06 6.24 -11.71
C SER A 57 11.52 7.66 -11.85
N LYS A 58 10.19 7.79 -11.76
CA LYS A 58 9.48 9.07 -11.75
C LYS A 58 8.62 9.18 -10.49
N ILE A 59 8.42 10.40 -10.02
CA ILE A 59 7.63 10.69 -8.82
C ILE A 59 6.53 11.71 -9.12
N TYR A 60 5.36 11.53 -8.50
CA TYR A 60 4.19 12.40 -8.66
C TYR A 60 3.58 12.68 -7.29
N ALA A 61 3.30 13.95 -7.01
CA ALA A 61 2.61 14.32 -5.79
C ALA A 61 1.14 13.89 -5.88
N LEU A 62 0.64 13.25 -4.82
CA LEU A 62 -0.77 12.88 -4.63
C LEU A 62 -1.09 13.07 -3.15
N ASP A 63 -1.68 14.19 -2.80
CA ASP A 63 -1.92 14.58 -1.42
C ASP A 63 -3.07 13.80 -0.79
N ASP A 64 -4.11 13.56 -1.55
CA ASP A 64 -5.25 12.76 -1.12
C ASP A 64 -5.59 11.68 -2.16
N ALA A 65 -5.29 10.43 -1.83
CA ALA A 65 -5.60 9.28 -2.67
C ALA A 65 -7.08 8.87 -2.63
N SER A 66 -7.91 9.56 -1.87
CA SER A 66 -9.38 9.40 -1.83
C SER A 66 -10.13 10.52 -2.55
N ASP A 67 -9.42 11.51 -3.07
CA ASP A 67 -9.98 12.60 -3.87
C ASP A 67 -10.00 12.22 -5.36
N ASP A 68 -11.21 12.16 -5.94
CA ASP A 68 -11.44 11.72 -7.33
C ASP A 68 -10.69 12.59 -8.35
N GLU A 69 -10.70 13.92 -8.18
CA GLU A 69 -10.10 14.86 -9.13
C GLU A 69 -8.56 14.80 -9.06
N GLN A 70 -7.99 14.73 -7.85
CA GLN A 70 -6.55 14.61 -7.69
C GLN A 70 -6.02 13.29 -8.27
N VAL A 71 -6.66 12.16 -7.95
CA VAL A 71 -6.25 10.86 -8.48
C VAL A 71 -6.33 10.84 -10.00
N LYS A 72 -7.42 11.38 -10.57
CA LYS A 72 -7.59 11.45 -12.03
C LYS A 72 -6.49 12.29 -12.67
N SER A 73 -6.28 13.51 -12.20
CA SER A 73 -5.26 14.42 -12.75
C SER A 73 -3.85 13.80 -12.69
N VAL A 74 -3.48 13.22 -11.54
CA VAL A 74 -2.17 12.58 -11.37
C VAL A 74 -2.01 11.37 -12.29
N PHE A 75 -3.04 10.54 -12.42
CA PHE A 75 -2.98 9.35 -13.27
C PHE A 75 -2.96 9.69 -14.76
N GLU A 76 -3.65 10.74 -15.19
CA GLU A 76 -3.58 11.28 -16.55
C GLU A 76 -2.13 11.72 -16.86
N ASN A 77 -1.49 12.47 -15.96
CA ASN A 77 -0.09 12.87 -16.12
C ASN A 77 0.87 11.65 -16.15
N ILE A 78 0.65 10.68 -15.28
CA ILE A 78 1.45 9.43 -15.30
C ILE A 78 1.29 8.72 -16.64
N LYS A 79 0.06 8.60 -17.15
CA LYS A 79 -0.21 7.95 -18.43
C LYS A 79 0.41 8.72 -19.61
N GLU A 80 0.31 10.03 -19.64
CA GLU A 80 0.88 10.87 -20.67
C GLU A 80 2.39 10.71 -20.78
N GLU A 81 3.08 10.72 -19.64
CA GLU A 81 4.53 10.65 -19.59
C GLU A 81 5.11 9.23 -19.68
N ASN A 82 4.37 8.21 -19.27
CA ASN A 82 4.89 6.84 -19.17
C ASN A 82 4.14 5.85 -20.06
N GLY A 83 3.01 6.24 -20.66
CA GLY A 83 2.11 5.30 -21.32
C GLY A 83 1.41 4.36 -20.37
N LYS A 84 0.91 3.23 -20.88
CA LYS A 84 0.27 2.20 -20.02
C LYS A 84 1.26 1.53 -19.07
N ILE A 85 0.74 1.07 -17.93
CA ILE A 85 1.50 0.38 -16.87
C ILE A 85 1.03 -1.07 -16.70
N ASP A 86 1.88 -1.88 -16.10
CA ASP A 86 1.65 -3.33 -15.91
C ASP A 86 1.21 -3.68 -14.49
N GLY A 87 1.28 -2.74 -13.57
CA GLY A 87 0.82 -3.00 -12.21
C GLY A 87 0.72 -1.77 -11.33
N ILE A 88 -0.10 -1.92 -10.29
CA ILE A 88 -0.27 -0.93 -9.22
C ILE A 88 0.00 -1.63 -7.89
N VAL A 89 0.88 -1.07 -7.08
CA VAL A 89 1.06 -1.42 -5.67
C VAL A 89 0.42 -0.32 -4.82
N HIS A 90 -0.72 -0.64 -4.23
CA HIS A 90 -1.44 0.26 -3.33
C HIS A 90 -0.92 0.07 -1.90
N SER A 91 -0.03 0.95 -1.46
CA SER A 91 0.58 0.93 -0.12
C SER A 91 0.16 2.15 0.70
N ILE A 92 -1.14 2.42 0.72
CA ILE A 92 -1.74 3.56 1.41
C ILE A 92 -2.65 3.06 2.52
N ALA A 93 -2.50 3.61 3.72
CA ALA A 93 -3.41 3.44 4.83
C ALA A 93 -3.17 4.54 5.87
N HIS A 94 -4.24 5.05 6.46
CA HIS A 94 -4.16 6.01 7.53
C HIS A 94 -5.41 5.95 8.42
N ALA A 95 -5.21 6.18 9.72
CA ALA A 95 -6.25 6.48 10.69
C ALA A 95 -5.71 7.49 11.70
N ASN A 96 -6.59 8.25 12.32
CA ASN A 96 -6.20 9.20 13.35
C ASN A 96 -5.66 8.46 14.58
N THR A 97 -4.64 9.00 15.19
CA THR A 97 -4.00 8.39 16.38
C THR A 97 -4.99 8.15 17.51
N GLU A 98 -5.91 9.08 17.74
CA GLU A 98 -6.93 8.99 18.79
C GLU A 98 -7.86 7.78 18.56
N ASP A 99 -8.27 7.53 17.32
CA ASP A 99 -9.14 6.40 16.95
C ASP A 99 -8.41 5.04 17.00
N LEU A 100 -7.08 5.05 17.05
CA LEU A 100 -6.26 3.85 17.29
C LEU A 100 -6.02 3.59 18.78
N HIS A 101 -5.89 4.64 19.59
CA HIS A 101 -5.48 4.53 20.99
C HIS A 101 -6.67 4.40 21.96
N ASN A 102 -7.81 4.99 21.63
CA ASN A 102 -9.02 4.87 22.44
C ASN A 102 -9.70 3.53 22.19
N ASP A 103 -10.60 3.13 23.10
CA ASP A 103 -11.42 1.96 22.87
C ASP A 103 -12.27 2.13 21.60
N PHE A 104 -12.39 1.06 20.83
CA PHE A 104 -13.06 1.08 19.52
C PHE A 104 -14.48 1.67 19.57
N ILE A 105 -15.21 1.44 20.66
CA ILE A 105 -16.58 1.95 20.88
C ILE A 105 -16.66 3.49 20.82
N TYR A 106 -15.54 4.19 21.08
CA TYR A 106 -15.46 5.66 21.06
C TYR A 106 -14.90 6.21 19.75
N THR A 107 -14.75 5.38 18.73
CA THR A 107 -14.32 5.85 17.41
C THR A 107 -15.26 6.92 16.89
N SER A 108 -14.73 8.08 16.54
CA SER A 108 -15.54 9.17 16.01
C SER A 108 -16.06 8.86 14.60
N LYS A 109 -17.22 9.42 14.23
CA LYS A 109 -17.75 9.30 12.86
C LYS A 109 -16.73 9.77 11.83
N ASN A 110 -16.10 10.92 12.06
CA ASN A 110 -15.15 11.49 11.12
C ASN A 110 -13.87 10.61 11.01
N GLY A 111 -13.37 10.12 12.14
CA GLY A 111 -12.21 9.21 12.14
C GLY A 111 -12.50 7.87 11.47
N TYR A 112 -13.72 7.34 11.67
CA TYR A 112 -14.19 6.14 10.99
C TYR A 112 -14.23 6.33 9.47
N LEU A 113 -14.88 7.40 9.00
CA LEU A 113 -14.98 7.73 7.57
C LEU A 113 -13.59 7.97 6.98
N HIS A 114 -12.75 8.75 7.63
CA HIS A 114 -11.38 9.01 7.18
C HIS A 114 -10.56 7.72 7.02
N ALA A 115 -10.63 6.80 8.00
CA ALA A 115 -9.94 5.52 7.90
C ALA A 115 -10.44 4.67 6.72
N MET A 116 -11.76 4.67 6.47
CA MET A 116 -12.38 3.95 5.34
C MET A 116 -12.00 4.56 4.00
N GLU A 117 -12.08 5.87 3.86
CA GLU A 117 -11.74 6.60 2.63
C GLU A 117 -10.28 6.38 2.26
N THR A 118 -9.37 6.68 3.19
CA THR A 118 -7.93 6.60 2.91
C THR A 118 -7.42 5.17 2.77
N SER A 119 -7.97 4.20 3.52
CA SER A 119 -7.38 2.85 3.62
C SER A 119 -8.13 1.78 2.84
N ALA A 120 -9.36 2.04 2.38
CA ALA A 120 -10.15 1.08 1.62
C ALA A 120 -10.67 1.65 0.30
N TYR A 121 -11.34 2.82 0.34
CA TYR A 121 -11.89 3.44 -0.86
C TYR A 121 -10.80 3.85 -1.86
N SER A 122 -9.66 4.33 -1.39
CA SER A 122 -8.53 4.72 -2.24
C SER A 122 -8.03 3.62 -3.19
N LEU A 123 -8.13 2.33 -2.81
CA LEU A 123 -7.85 1.21 -3.72
C LEU A 123 -8.88 1.14 -4.85
N LEU A 124 -10.17 1.26 -4.49
CA LEU A 124 -11.26 1.24 -5.47
C LEU A 124 -11.12 2.41 -6.44
N LEU A 125 -10.89 3.61 -5.92
CA LEU A 125 -10.71 4.83 -6.71
C LEU A 125 -9.52 4.71 -7.66
N ALA A 126 -8.34 4.34 -7.17
CA ALA A 126 -7.14 4.16 -7.99
C ALA A 126 -7.36 3.13 -9.11
N THR A 127 -8.00 2.01 -8.79
CA THR A 127 -8.30 0.95 -9.76
C THR A 127 -9.29 1.41 -10.82
N ARG A 128 -10.39 2.06 -10.40
CA ARG A 128 -11.41 2.62 -11.28
C ARG A 128 -10.81 3.65 -12.23
N THR A 129 -10.11 4.65 -11.68
CA THR A 129 -9.50 5.71 -12.48
C THR A 129 -8.52 5.17 -13.51
N ALA A 130 -7.60 4.27 -13.09
CA ALA A 130 -6.64 3.65 -14.01
C ALA A 130 -7.33 2.88 -15.15
N LYS A 131 -8.47 2.24 -14.87
CA LYS A 131 -9.29 1.55 -15.85
C LYS A 131 -10.00 2.52 -16.80
N GLU A 132 -10.68 3.54 -16.27
CA GLU A 132 -11.46 4.51 -17.03
C GLU A 132 -10.60 5.30 -18.03
N ILE A 133 -9.38 5.66 -17.65
CA ILE A 133 -8.46 6.37 -18.54
C ILE A 133 -7.61 5.42 -19.41
N ASP A 134 -7.90 4.12 -19.42
CA ASP A 134 -7.14 3.10 -20.17
C ASP A 134 -5.63 3.15 -19.88
N MET A 135 -5.25 3.20 -18.60
CA MET A 135 -3.87 3.27 -18.14
C MET A 135 -3.23 1.89 -17.94
N LEU A 136 -4.04 0.83 -17.85
CA LEU A 136 -3.58 -0.53 -17.54
C LEU A 136 -3.33 -1.32 -18.82
N ASN A 137 -2.22 -2.07 -18.87
CA ASN A 137 -1.98 -3.09 -19.89
C ASN A 137 -2.87 -4.32 -19.64
N GLU A 138 -3.05 -5.15 -20.68
CA GLU A 138 -3.58 -6.50 -20.52
C GLU A 138 -2.73 -7.30 -19.53
N HIS A 139 -3.37 -8.20 -18.78
CA HIS A 139 -2.74 -9.03 -17.73
C HIS A 139 -2.10 -8.22 -16.58
N SER A 140 -2.45 -6.96 -16.41
CA SER A 140 -1.92 -6.14 -15.31
C SER A 140 -2.27 -6.71 -13.94
N SER A 141 -1.51 -6.32 -12.92
CA SER A 141 -1.67 -6.81 -11.57
C SER A 141 -1.78 -5.64 -10.58
N ILE A 142 -2.82 -5.68 -9.76
CA ILE A 142 -3.04 -4.72 -8.67
C ILE A 142 -2.81 -5.45 -7.35
N VAL A 143 -1.95 -4.90 -6.50
CA VAL A 143 -1.62 -5.48 -5.20
C VAL A 143 -1.82 -4.44 -4.11
N THR A 144 -2.48 -4.82 -3.04
CA THR A 144 -2.60 -3.98 -1.84
C THR A 144 -2.06 -4.68 -0.60
N LEU A 145 -1.91 -3.95 0.49
CA LEU A 145 -1.40 -4.47 1.76
C LEU A 145 -2.53 -4.52 2.79
N THR A 146 -2.79 -5.71 3.30
CA THR A 146 -3.72 -5.93 4.40
C THR A 146 -3.00 -6.45 5.64
N TYR A 147 -3.77 -6.71 6.69
CA TYR A 147 -3.25 -7.21 7.95
C TYR A 147 -4.27 -8.11 8.64
N HIS A 148 -3.80 -9.07 9.41
CA HIS A 148 -4.60 -10.03 10.16
C HIS A 148 -5.71 -9.39 11.03
N GLY A 149 -5.55 -8.12 11.41
CA GLY A 149 -6.58 -7.34 12.09
C GLY A 149 -7.89 -7.15 11.32
N SER A 150 -7.95 -7.51 10.02
CA SER A 150 -9.19 -7.58 9.24
C SER A 150 -10.14 -8.69 9.67
N THR A 151 -9.60 -9.77 10.23
CA THR A 151 -10.33 -11.00 10.61
C THR A 151 -10.25 -11.33 12.10
N LYS A 152 -9.32 -10.75 12.82
CA LYS A 152 -9.10 -10.94 14.25
C LYS A 152 -9.01 -9.60 14.98
N VAL A 153 -9.47 -9.58 16.22
CA VAL A 153 -9.28 -8.42 17.08
C VAL A 153 -7.82 -8.31 17.48
N ILE A 154 -7.21 -7.19 17.13
CA ILE A 154 -5.85 -6.83 17.50
C ILE A 154 -5.91 -5.55 18.33
N ASN A 155 -5.48 -5.64 19.58
CA ASN A 155 -5.48 -4.49 20.48
C ASN A 155 -4.66 -3.33 19.90
N GLY A 156 -5.23 -2.10 19.93
CA GLY A 156 -4.57 -0.91 19.39
C GLY A 156 -4.64 -0.80 17.87
N TYR A 157 -5.28 -1.73 17.15
CA TYR A 157 -5.50 -1.63 15.70
C TYR A 157 -6.87 -1.07 15.34
N ASN A 158 -7.85 -1.29 16.18
CA ASN A 158 -9.18 -0.66 16.24
C ASN A 158 -9.81 -0.38 14.85
N VAL A 159 -10.08 0.90 14.53
CA VAL A 159 -10.73 1.31 13.27
C VAL A 159 -9.98 0.83 12.01
N MET A 160 -8.68 0.65 12.10
CA MET A 160 -7.91 0.07 10.99
C MET A 160 -8.28 -1.38 10.70
N GLY A 161 -8.69 -2.16 11.71
CA GLY A 161 -9.23 -3.50 11.51
C GLY A 161 -10.47 -3.48 10.62
N ALA A 162 -11.42 -2.59 10.92
CA ALA A 162 -12.61 -2.39 10.09
C ALA A 162 -12.25 -1.94 8.67
N ALA A 163 -11.32 -0.98 8.53
CA ALA A 163 -10.86 -0.50 7.22
C ALA A 163 -10.16 -1.61 6.40
N LYS A 164 -9.37 -2.47 7.04
CA LYS A 164 -8.73 -3.61 6.36
C LYS A 164 -9.73 -4.70 5.97
N ALA A 165 -10.79 -4.93 6.73
CA ALA A 165 -11.88 -5.83 6.34
C ALA A 165 -12.61 -5.30 5.10
N ALA A 166 -12.90 -4.00 5.04
CA ALA A 166 -13.47 -3.35 3.88
C ALA A 166 -12.52 -3.43 2.65
N LEU A 167 -11.22 -3.18 2.86
CA LEU A 167 -10.20 -3.30 1.81
C LEU A 167 -10.18 -4.72 1.21
N GLU A 168 -10.22 -5.76 2.03
CA GLU A 168 -10.25 -7.15 1.56
C GLU A 168 -11.55 -7.49 0.80
N ALA A 169 -12.68 -6.92 1.21
CA ALA A 169 -13.91 -7.01 0.45
C ALA A 169 -13.74 -6.37 -0.94
N ASN A 170 -13.19 -5.15 -0.99
CA ASN A 170 -12.91 -4.46 -2.26
C ASN A 170 -12.01 -5.29 -3.18
N VAL A 171 -10.97 -5.93 -2.65
CA VAL A 171 -10.08 -6.82 -3.44
C VAL A 171 -10.88 -7.93 -4.11
N ARG A 172 -11.79 -8.59 -3.38
CA ARG A 172 -12.61 -9.69 -3.94
C ARG A 172 -13.53 -9.21 -5.07
N TYR A 173 -14.23 -8.09 -4.87
CA TYR A 173 -15.11 -7.53 -5.90
C TYR A 173 -14.33 -7.01 -7.11
N LEU A 174 -13.21 -6.33 -6.89
CA LEU A 174 -12.35 -5.86 -7.99
C LEU A 174 -11.74 -7.05 -8.77
N ALA A 175 -11.31 -8.11 -8.09
CA ALA A 175 -10.80 -9.31 -8.74
C ALA A 175 -11.86 -10.00 -9.62
N GLU A 176 -13.11 -10.07 -9.16
CA GLU A 176 -14.22 -10.59 -9.95
C GLU A 176 -14.52 -9.71 -11.17
N ASN A 177 -14.59 -8.41 -10.98
CA ASN A 177 -14.92 -7.48 -12.07
C ASN A 177 -13.84 -7.44 -13.16
N LEU A 178 -12.55 -7.41 -12.74
CA LEU A 178 -11.41 -7.26 -13.66
C LEU A 178 -10.88 -8.59 -14.19
N GLY A 179 -11.23 -9.71 -13.55
CA GLY A 179 -10.77 -11.04 -13.96
C GLY A 179 -11.22 -11.43 -15.37
N LYS A 180 -12.37 -10.92 -15.84
CA LYS A 180 -12.87 -11.09 -17.21
C LYS A 180 -11.95 -10.48 -18.29
N GLU A 181 -11.13 -9.53 -17.87
CA GLU A 181 -10.13 -8.86 -18.71
C GLU A 181 -8.71 -9.33 -18.38
N GLU A 182 -8.60 -10.50 -17.72
CA GLU A 182 -7.34 -11.14 -17.34
C GLU A 182 -6.46 -10.31 -16.41
N MET A 183 -7.03 -9.29 -15.76
CA MET A 183 -6.37 -8.48 -14.74
C MET A 183 -6.52 -9.16 -13.38
N ARG A 184 -5.53 -9.01 -12.53
CA ARG A 184 -5.50 -9.64 -11.20
C ARG A 184 -5.47 -8.60 -10.10
N VAL A 185 -6.26 -8.81 -9.06
CA VAL A 185 -6.26 -7.96 -7.85
C VAL A 185 -6.03 -8.86 -6.64
N ASN A 186 -5.00 -8.57 -5.86
CA ASN A 186 -4.59 -9.37 -4.71
C ASN A 186 -4.25 -8.50 -3.51
N ALA A 187 -4.35 -9.08 -2.32
CA ALA A 187 -3.89 -8.48 -1.09
C ALA A 187 -2.77 -9.34 -0.45
N ILE A 188 -1.74 -8.68 0.05
CA ILE A 188 -0.69 -9.31 0.84
C ILE A 188 -0.99 -9.02 2.32
N SER A 189 -1.30 -10.07 3.09
CA SER A 189 -1.42 -9.97 4.54
C SER A 189 -0.04 -10.14 5.17
N ALA A 190 0.67 -9.03 5.31
CA ALA A 190 1.98 -9.02 5.92
C ALA A 190 1.89 -9.18 7.44
N GLY A 191 2.88 -9.83 8.05
CA GLY A 191 3.07 -9.79 9.50
C GLY A 191 3.46 -8.39 9.99
N PRO A 192 3.55 -8.18 11.31
CA PRO A 192 3.95 -6.90 11.88
C PRO A 192 5.41 -6.58 11.52
N ILE A 193 5.60 -5.47 10.79
CA ILE A 193 6.91 -4.95 10.39
C ILE A 193 7.12 -3.60 11.07
N LYS A 194 8.32 -3.33 11.56
CA LYS A 194 8.69 -2.04 12.18
C LYS A 194 8.74 -0.91 11.14
N THR A 195 7.58 -0.32 10.84
CA THR A 195 7.45 0.85 9.98
C THR A 195 7.13 2.10 10.80
N LEU A 196 7.24 3.30 10.20
CA LEU A 196 6.76 4.53 10.85
C LEU A 196 5.25 4.47 11.13
N SER A 197 4.47 3.89 10.24
CA SER A 197 3.02 3.71 10.43
C SER A 197 2.72 2.78 11.59
N ALA A 198 3.52 1.73 11.79
CA ALA A 198 3.37 0.81 12.90
C ALA A 198 3.66 1.45 14.27
N LYS A 199 4.48 2.51 14.33
CA LYS A 199 4.72 3.26 15.57
C LYS A 199 3.47 3.96 16.11
N GLY A 200 2.47 4.22 15.27
CA GLY A 200 1.19 4.78 15.68
C GLY A 200 0.25 3.77 16.36
N ILE A 201 0.57 2.49 16.34
CA ILE A 201 -0.21 1.42 16.96
C ILE A 201 0.22 1.29 18.43
N LYS A 202 -0.74 1.33 19.34
CA LYS A 202 -0.49 1.14 20.77
C LYS A 202 0.12 -0.24 21.02
N ASP A 203 1.14 -0.30 21.87
CA ASP A 203 1.81 -1.54 22.28
C ASP A 203 2.36 -2.42 21.13
N PHE A 204 2.77 -1.79 20.02
CA PHE A 204 3.28 -2.49 18.83
C PHE A 204 4.43 -3.47 19.15
N SER A 205 5.29 -3.14 20.12
CA SER A 205 6.39 -4.03 20.53
C SER A 205 5.87 -5.35 21.10
N SER A 206 4.78 -5.32 21.87
CA SER A 206 4.14 -6.53 22.40
C SER A 206 3.56 -7.41 21.30
N MET A 207 3.07 -6.80 20.22
CA MET A 207 2.59 -7.56 19.05
C MET A 207 3.71 -8.35 18.37
N LEU A 208 4.91 -7.81 18.30
CA LEU A 208 6.08 -8.52 17.74
C LEU A 208 6.41 -9.75 18.60
N THR A 209 6.48 -9.57 19.91
CA THR A 209 6.75 -10.68 20.85
C THR A 209 5.69 -11.77 20.74
N ILE A 210 4.40 -11.40 20.71
CA ILE A 210 3.29 -12.37 20.55
C ILE A 210 3.42 -13.16 19.24
N VAL A 211 3.84 -12.51 18.14
CA VAL A 211 4.05 -13.20 16.87
C VAL A 211 5.23 -14.14 16.94
N GLU A 212 6.35 -13.73 17.53
CA GLU A 212 7.51 -14.59 17.74
C GLU A 212 7.18 -15.82 18.61
N GLU A 213 6.41 -15.64 19.65
CA GLU A 213 5.97 -16.74 20.52
C GLU A 213 5.01 -17.72 19.83
N LYS A 214 4.12 -17.22 18.97
CA LYS A 214 3.05 -18.02 18.32
C LYS A 214 3.43 -18.57 16.95
N ALA A 215 4.43 -18.00 16.30
CA ALA A 215 4.86 -18.49 15.00
C ALA A 215 5.52 -19.86 15.15
N PRO A 216 5.21 -20.84 14.29
CA PRO A 216 5.80 -22.19 14.36
C PRO A 216 7.32 -22.21 14.35
N LEU A 217 7.95 -21.26 13.70
CA LEU A 217 9.42 -21.13 13.65
C LEU A 217 9.97 -20.17 14.73
N HIS A 218 9.11 -19.60 15.58
CA HIS A 218 9.49 -18.57 16.56
C HIS A 218 10.28 -17.40 15.98
N LEU A 219 9.98 -17.04 14.73
CA LEU A 219 10.61 -15.95 13.99
C LEU A 219 9.57 -14.90 13.59
N SER A 220 9.93 -13.64 13.69
CA SER A 220 9.14 -12.56 13.10
C SER A 220 9.38 -12.47 11.60
N LEU A 221 8.49 -11.79 10.87
CA LEU A 221 8.59 -11.63 9.43
C LEU A 221 9.92 -10.99 8.99
N ILE A 222 10.48 -10.09 9.81
CA ILE A 222 11.78 -9.46 9.53
C ILE A 222 12.93 -10.46 9.50
N HIS A 223 12.85 -11.56 10.23
CA HIS A 223 13.85 -12.62 10.20
C HIS A 223 13.66 -13.61 9.04
N ILE A 224 12.43 -13.70 8.51
CA ILE A 224 12.10 -14.60 7.40
C ILE A 224 12.36 -13.91 6.04
N SER A 225 12.12 -12.61 5.96
CA SER A 225 12.25 -11.83 4.73
C SER A 225 13.67 -11.33 4.43
N GLU A 226 14.55 -11.31 5.42
CA GLU A 226 15.99 -11.09 5.16
C GLU A 226 16.66 -12.45 4.92
N PRO A 227 17.12 -12.73 3.68
CA PRO A 227 18.03 -13.85 3.51
C PRO A 227 19.23 -13.60 4.41
N THR A 228 19.55 -14.59 5.24
CA THR A 228 20.75 -14.56 6.07
C THR A 228 21.91 -14.09 5.20
N ARG A 229 22.40 -12.89 5.47
CA ARG A 229 23.67 -12.45 4.88
C ARG A 229 24.75 -13.42 5.37
N PRO A 230 25.54 -13.98 4.45
CA PRO A 230 26.71 -14.78 4.84
C PRO A 230 27.70 -13.96 5.63
#